data_8492256a5e9030dc8254bb2e0f4aaddd
#
_entry.id   8492256a5e9030dc8254bb2e0f4aaddd
#
_cell.length_a   1.000
_cell.length_b   1.000
_cell.length_c   1.000
_cell.angle_alpha   90.00
_cell.angle_beta   90.00
_cell.angle_gamma   90.00
#
_symmetry.space_group_name_H-M   'P 1'
#
loop_
_entity.id
_entity.type
_entity.pdbx_description
1 polymer ?
#
loop_
_entity_poly.entity_id
_entity_poly.type
_entity_poly.pdbx_seq_one_letter_code
_entity_poly.pdbx_strand_id
1 'polypeptide(L)'
;MSDTKSLLPRQVADAYVDDLLALDPVTGTYLGVRESSGRLPDYSPAGQEALAGLARTTLARLDEAERLPGADSDAERRCGRLLRERLTAELAMHEAREHLRAVGNMHTPGHSVRDIFTVTPQETEEDWAALVERLRAVPAAYEGYRASLTLGLERGLYAAPRPTATFVEQLTEWADTGEGRGWFEDFAAAGPEALRTELDEAARAATASVVALRDWMRDVYAPAVADAPNTVGRERYARCARYFNGTDLDLDEAYAYGWSEFHRLLGEMEKEAQKVLPGAETPWVALAHLDEHGRHIEGVDEVREWLQGLMDRAIADLDGTHFELAERVRRVESRIAPPGGAAAPYYTGPSEDFSRPGRTWLPTMGETRFPVYDLVSTWYHEGVPGHHLQIAQWAHVAADLSRYQATVGMVSANAEGWALYAERLMDELGYLTDAEERLGYLDAQMMRAVRVIIDIGMHLELEIPADSPFHPGERWTPELAEEFFRAHSSRPADFVVSELTRYLTMPGQAIGYKLGERAWLLGRERARERHGDSFDPKAWHMAALSQGSLGLDDLVDELSRL
;
A
#
# COMPACT_ATOMS: atom_id res chain seq x y z
N MET A 1 9.00 -43.08 11.15
CA MET A 1 9.22 -41.80 11.85
C MET A 1 10.08 -40.99 10.90
N SER A 2 9.48 -40.09 10.19
CA SER A 2 10.21 -39.13 9.32
C SER A 2 11.07 -38.26 10.23
N ASP A 3 12.36 -38.23 9.98
CA ASP A 3 13.27 -37.23 10.55
C ASP A 3 12.74 -35.83 10.20
N THR A 4 11.95 -35.26 11.06
CA THR A 4 11.56 -33.85 10.94
C THR A 4 12.83 -33.05 11.21
N LYS A 5 13.52 -32.69 10.13
CA LYS A 5 14.69 -31.80 10.20
C LYS A 5 14.25 -30.56 10.97
N SER A 6 14.90 -30.28 12.10
CA SER A 6 14.64 -29.06 12.88
C SER A 6 14.98 -27.86 12.01
N LEU A 7 14.00 -27.01 11.72
CA LEU A 7 14.13 -25.84 10.84
C LEU A 7 14.54 -24.62 11.67
N LEU A 8 15.46 -23.80 11.18
CA LEU A 8 15.77 -22.47 11.71
C LEU A 8 14.68 -21.46 11.34
N PRO A 9 14.59 -20.29 12.02
CA PRO A 9 13.53 -19.28 11.77
C PRO A 9 13.32 -18.91 10.30
N ARG A 10 14.39 -18.67 9.51
CA ARG A 10 14.25 -18.39 8.07
C ARG A 10 13.66 -19.56 7.29
N GLN A 11 14.00 -20.77 7.63
CA GLN A 11 13.42 -21.96 6.98
C GLN A 11 11.95 -22.18 7.36
N VAL A 12 11.56 -21.84 8.61
CA VAL A 12 10.15 -21.81 9.02
C VAL A 12 9.38 -20.77 8.23
N ALA A 13 9.96 -19.59 8.03
CA ALA A 13 9.38 -18.50 7.26
C ALA A 13 9.20 -18.87 5.78
N ASP A 14 10.19 -19.54 5.17
CA ASP A 14 10.10 -20.02 3.78
C ASP A 14 9.01 -21.09 3.63
N ALA A 15 8.94 -22.05 4.55
CA ALA A 15 7.88 -23.06 4.55
C ALA A 15 6.48 -22.43 4.74
N TYR A 16 6.38 -21.36 5.53
CA TYR A 16 5.12 -20.61 5.64
C TYR A 16 4.70 -20.01 4.31
N VAL A 17 5.63 -19.44 3.52
CA VAL A 17 5.29 -18.91 2.19
C VAL A 17 4.71 -20.00 1.31
N ASP A 18 5.35 -21.17 1.23
CA ASP A 18 4.87 -22.29 0.41
C ASP A 18 3.47 -22.76 0.84
N ASP A 19 3.24 -22.89 2.14
CA ASP A 19 1.93 -23.28 2.69
C ASP A 19 0.87 -22.17 2.45
N LEU A 20 1.25 -20.88 2.53
CA LEU A 20 0.38 -19.73 2.26
C LEU A 20 -0.10 -19.72 0.82
N LEU A 21 0.80 -19.93 -0.16
CA LEU A 21 0.45 -19.90 -1.58
C LEU A 21 -0.57 -20.97 -1.97
N ALA A 22 -0.66 -22.06 -1.20
CA ALA A 22 -1.68 -23.07 -1.39
C ALA A 22 -3.08 -22.58 -0.97
N LEU A 23 -3.17 -21.72 0.05
CA LEU A 23 -4.41 -21.13 0.57
C LEU A 23 -4.76 -19.78 -0.09
N ASP A 24 -3.74 -19.00 -0.43
CA ASP A 24 -3.88 -17.70 -1.08
C ASP A 24 -3.13 -17.64 -2.44
N PRO A 25 -3.74 -18.16 -3.49
CA PRO A 25 -3.17 -18.11 -4.84
C PRO A 25 -3.12 -16.69 -5.44
N VAL A 26 -3.81 -15.69 -4.86
CA VAL A 26 -3.66 -14.29 -5.26
C VAL A 26 -2.25 -13.82 -4.95
N THR A 27 -1.77 -14.03 -3.72
CA THR A 27 -0.38 -13.78 -3.35
C THR A 27 0.59 -14.54 -4.27
N GLY A 28 0.31 -15.82 -4.58
CA GLY A 28 1.14 -16.60 -5.51
C GLY A 28 1.25 -15.97 -6.91
N THR A 29 0.17 -15.41 -7.42
CA THR A 29 0.18 -14.72 -8.72
C THR A 29 1.04 -13.44 -8.68
N TYR A 30 0.95 -12.64 -7.62
CA TYR A 30 1.82 -11.46 -7.43
C TYR A 30 3.31 -11.84 -7.38
N LEU A 31 3.63 -12.99 -6.79
CA LEU A 31 5.01 -13.53 -6.74
C LEU A 31 5.45 -14.20 -8.06
N GLY A 32 4.58 -14.32 -9.05
CA GLY A 32 4.90 -14.95 -10.35
C GLY A 32 4.83 -16.48 -10.34
N VAL A 33 4.18 -17.09 -9.36
CA VAL A 33 4.01 -18.54 -9.25
C VAL A 33 2.91 -19.02 -10.21
N ARG A 34 3.29 -19.71 -11.29
CA ARG A 34 2.37 -20.09 -12.40
C ARG A 34 1.22 -20.97 -11.94
N GLU A 35 1.45 -21.87 -10.99
CA GLU A 35 0.44 -22.76 -10.42
C GLU A 35 -0.70 -22.02 -9.73
N SER A 36 -0.50 -20.77 -9.40
CA SER A 36 -1.50 -19.89 -8.80
C SER A 36 -2.41 -19.22 -9.82
N SER A 37 -2.02 -19.14 -11.11
CA SER A 37 -2.67 -18.31 -12.12
C SER A 37 -4.12 -18.66 -12.43
N GLY A 38 -4.54 -19.92 -12.25
CA GLY A 38 -5.90 -20.38 -12.48
C GLY A 38 -6.80 -20.43 -11.25
N ARG A 39 -6.33 -19.95 -10.09
CA ARG A 39 -6.99 -20.16 -8.80
C ARG A 39 -7.37 -18.85 -8.11
N LEU A 40 -8.37 -18.91 -7.20
CA LEU A 40 -8.73 -17.85 -6.26
C LEU A 40 -8.77 -18.40 -4.83
N PRO A 41 -8.58 -17.55 -3.81
CA PRO A 41 -8.70 -17.92 -2.40
C PRO A 41 -10.15 -18.30 -2.02
N ASP A 42 -10.28 -19.09 -0.96
CA ASP A 42 -11.56 -19.26 -0.28
C ASP A 42 -11.79 -18.10 0.71
N TYR A 43 -12.66 -17.16 0.34
CA TYR A 43 -13.04 -16.02 1.17
C TYR A 43 -14.18 -16.34 2.15
N SER A 44 -14.60 -17.61 2.29
CA SER A 44 -15.57 -18.02 3.29
C SER A 44 -14.99 -17.98 4.72
N PRO A 45 -15.82 -18.03 5.76
CA PRO A 45 -15.34 -18.16 7.14
C PRO A 45 -14.39 -19.36 7.35
N ALA A 46 -14.59 -20.46 6.59
CA ALA A 46 -13.74 -21.63 6.66
C ALA A 46 -12.35 -21.38 6.05
N GLY A 47 -12.28 -20.70 4.91
CA GLY A 47 -11.02 -20.29 4.28
C GLY A 47 -10.24 -19.33 5.17
N GLN A 48 -10.91 -18.36 5.79
CA GLN A 48 -10.29 -17.43 6.74
C GLN A 48 -9.75 -18.16 7.99
N GLU A 49 -10.47 -19.16 8.51
CA GLU A 49 -9.96 -19.99 9.63
C GLU A 49 -8.77 -20.86 9.21
N ALA A 50 -8.73 -21.34 7.95
CA ALA A 50 -7.57 -22.08 7.46
C ALA A 50 -6.30 -21.22 7.45
N LEU A 51 -6.38 -19.95 7.01
CA LEU A 51 -5.27 -18.98 7.09
C LEU A 51 -4.82 -18.73 8.53
N ALA A 52 -5.76 -18.51 9.45
CA ALA A 52 -5.45 -18.35 10.87
C ALA A 52 -4.85 -19.62 11.49
N GLY A 53 -5.30 -20.80 11.08
CA GLY A 53 -4.74 -22.09 11.48
C GLY A 53 -3.29 -22.26 11.03
N LEU A 54 -2.98 -21.85 9.79
CA LEU A 54 -1.62 -21.82 9.26
C LEU A 54 -0.72 -20.88 10.10
N ALA A 55 -1.19 -19.67 10.39
CA ALA A 55 -0.45 -18.70 11.21
C ALA A 55 -0.13 -19.27 12.62
N ARG A 56 -1.11 -19.86 13.31
CA ARG A 56 -0.92 -20.49 14.63
C ARG A 56 0.11 -21.63 14.59
N THR A 57 -0.01 -22.49 13.58
CA THR A 57 0.92 -23.62 13.41
C THR A 57 2.34 -23.12 13.13
N THR A 58 2.48 -22.07 12.33
CA THR A 58 3.77 -21.47 12.01
C THR A 58 4.41 -20.81 13.25
N LEU A 59 3.65 -20.09 14.08
CA LEU A 59 4.14 -19.55 15.33
C LEU A 59 4.63 -20.64 16.29
N ALA A 60 3.92 -21.76 16.40
CA ALA A 60 4.39 -22.88 17.23
C ALA A 60 5.68 -23.50 16.69
N ARG A 61 5.83 -23.62 15.35
CA ARG A 61 7.10 -24.06 14.73
C ARG A 61 8.24 -23.06 14.98
N LEU A 62 7.93 -21.76 14.95
CA LEU A 62 8.89 -20.70 15.22
C LEU A 62 9.40 -20.75 16.67
N ASP A 63 8.51 -20.99 17.64
CA ASP A 63 8.87 -21.18 19.05
C ASP A 63 9.88 -22.33 19.26
N GLU A 64 9.76 -23.40 18.48
CA GLU A 64 10.71 -24.50 18.49
C GLU A 64 12.03 -24.12 17.80
N ALA A 65 11.93 -23.44 16.64
CA ALA A 65 13.07 -23.00 15.85
C ALA A 65 14.02 -22.07 16.61
N GLU A 66 13.47 -21.11 17.35
CA GLU A 66 14.25 -20.13 18.12
C GLU A 66 15.08 -20.74 19.26
N ARG A 67 14.81 -21.99 19.66
CA ARG A 67 15.58 -22.73 20.67
C ARG A 67 16.77 -23.51 20.09
N LEU A 68 16.87 -23.57 18.76
CA LEU A 68 17.90 -24.35 18.08
C LEU A 68 19.26 -23.61 18.10
N PRO A 69 20.38 -24.38 18.12
CA PRO A 69 21.70 -23.79 17.89
C PRO A 69 21.76 -23.05 16.54
N GLY A 70 22.24 -21.79 16.58
CA GLY A 70 22.37 -20.94 15.40
C GLY A 70 21.17 -20.02 15.13
N ALA A 71 20.04 -20.18 15.85
CA ALA A 71 18.89 -19.28 15.78
C ALA A 71 19.17 -17.87 16.34
N ASP A 72 20.25 -17.72 17.10
CA ASP A 72 20.69 -16.49 17.72
C ASP A 72 21.51 -15.57 16.78
N SER A 73 21.78 -16.00 15.54
CA SER A 73 22.39 -15.12 14.55
C SER A 73 21.48 -13.95 14.20
N ASP A 74 22.05 -12.80 13.83
CA ASP A 74 21.29 -11.59 13.52
C ASP A 74 20.25 -11.81 12.39
N ALA A 75 20.61 -12.58 11.38
CA ALA A 75 19.71 -12.89 10.27
C ALA A 75 18.51 -13.75 10.70
N GLU A 76 18.75 -14.81 11.50
CA GLU A 76 17.68 -15.66 12.01
C GLU A 76 16.77 -14.91 12.98
N ARG A 77 17.38 -14.12 13.89
CA ARG A 77 16.64 -13.30 14.84
C ARG A 77 15.75 -12.25 14.18
N ARG A 78 16.27 -11.51 13.16
CA ARG A 78 15.46 -10.53 12.42
C ARG A 78 14.27 -11.20 11.70
N CYS A 79 14.51 -12.32 11.03
CA CYS A 79 13.44 -13.06 10.37
C CYS A 79 12.40 -13.58 11.37
N GLY A 80 12.83 -14.16 12.47
CA GLY A 80 11.92 -14.65 13.52
C GLY A 80 11.07 -13.53 14.13
N ARG A 81 11.66 -12.37 14.42
CA ARG A 81 10.93 -11.19 14.92
C ARG A 81 9.87 -10.72 13.93
N LEU A 82 10.22 -10.56 12.65
CA LEU A 82 9.28 -10.16 11.62
C LEU A 82 8.13 -11.17 11.46
N LEU A 83 8.45 -12.45 11.34
CA LEU A 83 7.43 -13.49 11.17
C LEU A 83 6.47 -13.53 12.38
N ARG A 84 7.01 -13.46 13.59
CA ARG A 84 6.22 -13.42 14.83
C ARG A 84 5.33 -12.19 14.88
N GLU A 85 5.89 -11.03 14.60
CA GLU A 85 5.16 -9.76 14.64
C GLU A 85 4.00 -9.77 13.66
N ARG A 86 4.24 -10.11 12.39
CA ARG A 86 3.21 -10.16 11.36
C ARG A 86 2.10 -11.16 11.66
N LEU A 87 2.46 -12.42 11.95
CA LEU A 87 1.46 -13.46 12.22
C LEU A 87 0.67 -13.20 13.51
N THR A 88 1.27 -12.57 14.51
CA THR A 88 0.55 -12.15 15.72
C THR A 88 -0.45 -11.04 15.42
N ALA A 89 -0.07 -10.05 14.61
CA ALA A 89 -0.97 -8.98 14.19
C ALA A 89 -2.13 -9.50 13.30
N GLU A 90 -1.84 -10.41 12.37
CA GLU A 90 -2.86 -11.08 11.55
C GLU A 90 -3.85 -11.87 12.41
N LEU A 91 -3.36 -12.64 13.38
CA LEU A 91 -4.23 -13.39 14.30
C LEU A 91 -5.08 -12.46 15.15
N ALA A 92 -4.54 -11.32 15.63
CA ALA A 92 -5.34 -10.33 16.37
C ALA A 92 -6.48 -9.75 15.52
N MET A 93 -6.23 -9.50 14.21
CA MET A 93 -7.28 -9.08 13.27
C MET A 93 -8.31 -10.19 13.03
N HIS A 94 -7.87 -11.44 12.90
CA HIS A 94 -8.76 -12.59 12.73
C HIS A 94 -9.62 -12.84 13.99
N GLU A 95 -9.04 -12.82 15.18
CA GLU A 95 -9.73 -12.99 16.47
C GLU A 95 -10.77 -11.90 16.70
N ALA A 96 -10.47 -10.66 16.30
CA ALA A 96 -11.41 -9.55 16.27
C ALA A 96 -12.43 -9.64 15.12
N ARG A 97 -12.29 -10.65 14.25
CA ARG A 97 -13.21 -10.94 13.14
C ARG A 97 -13.32 -9.79 12.13
N GLU A 98 -12.22 -9.06 11.90
CA GLU A 98 -12.19 -7.95 10.94
C GLU A 98 -12.55 -8.42 9.51
N HIS A 99 -12.18 -9.65 9.14
CA HIS A 99 -12.52 -10.28 7.86
C HIS A 99 -14.03 -10.42 7.62
N LEU A 100 -14.89 -10.40 8.67
CA LEU A 100 -16.34 -10.48 8.54
C LEU A 100 -17.01 -9.14 8.21
N ARG A 101 -16.25 -8.04 8.12
CA ARG A 101 -16.71 -6.69 7.79
C ARG A 101 -15.76 -5.96 6.83
N ALA A 102 -14.99 -6.70 6.06
CA ALA A 102 -13.99 -6.17 5.12
C ALA A 102 -14.68 -5.65 3.84
N VAL A 103 -15.33 -4.49 3.91
CA VAL A 103 -15.97 -3.78 2.80
C VAL A 103 -15.33 -2.41 2.64
N GLY A 104 -15.01 -2.00 1.42
CA GLY A 104 -14.35 -0.73 1.14
C GLY A 104 -14.25 -0.41 -0.33
N ASN A 105 -13.53 0.64 -0.66
CA ASN A 105 -13.30 1.08 -2.04
C ASN A 105 -12.06 0.45 -2.69
N MET A 106 -11.24 -0.29 -1.94
CA MET A 106 -10.04 -1.00 -2.43
C MET A 106 -9.56 -2.06 -1.43
N HIS A 107 -8.68 -2.96 -1.88
CA HIS A 107 -7.98 -3.96 -1.06
C HIS A 107 -8.88 -4.87 -0.21
N THR A 108 -10.12 -5.08 -0.63
CA THR A 108 -11.02 -6.07 -0.01
C THR A 108 -11.08 -7.35 -0.85
N PRO A 109 -11.59 -8.47 -0.32
CA PRO A 109 -11.82 -9.67 -1.12
C PRO A 109 -12.59 -9.41 -2.42
N GLY A 110 -13.57 -8.50 -2.38
CA GLY A 110 -14.33 -8.11 -3.56
C GLY A 110 -13.48 -7.52 -4.68
N HIS A 111 -12.48 -6.69 -4.32
CA HIS A 111 -11.52 -6.11 -5.27
C HIS A 111 -10.49 -7.14 -5.73
N SER A 112 -9.93 -7.91 -4.80
CA SER A 112 -8.87 -8.89 -5.09
C SER A 112 -9.30 -9.90 -6.15
N VAL A 113 -10.58 -10.32 -6.15
CA VAL A 113 -11.15 -11.23 -7.16
C VAL A 113 -11.09 -10.64 -8.57
N ARG A 114 -11.27 -9.33 -8.74
CA ARG A 114 -11.19 -8.65 -10.05
C ARG A 114 -9.76 -8.26 -10.39
N ASP A 115 -9.07 -7.61 -9.46
CA ASP A 115 -7.80 -6.93 -9.72
C ASP A 115 -6.68 -7.90 -10.09
N ILE A 116 -6.75 -9.13 -9.59
CA ILE A 116 -5.76 -10.16 -9.90
C ILE A 116 -5.69 -10.51 -11.40
N PHE A 117 -6.76 -10.32 -12.15
CA PHE A 117 -6.77 -10.54 -13.60
C PHE A 117 -5.87 -9.55 -14.33
N THR A 118 -5.73 -8.31 -13.83
CA THR A 118 -4.91 -7.27 -14.47
C THR A 118 -3.41 -7.53 -14.37
N VAL A 119 -2.98 -8.33 -13.41
CA VAL A 119 -1.56 -8.65 -13.18
C VAL A 119 -1.19 -10.09 -13.60
N THR A 120 -2.19 -10.91 -13.95
CA THR A 120 -1.97 -12.27 -14.45
C THR A 120 -1.43 -12.22 -15.89
N PRO A 121 -0.40 -13.02 -16.25
CA PRO A 121 0.09 -13.10 -17.61
C PRO A 121 -1.00 -13.43 -18.65
N GLN A 122 -0.91 -12.84 -19.85
CA GLN A 122 -1.88 -12.92 -20.94
C GLN A 122 -1.19 -13.11 -22.31
N GLU A 123 0.10 -13.49 -22.32
CA GLU A 123 0.91 -13.51 -23.52
C GLU A 123 0.76 -14.81 -24.33
N THR A 124 0.37 -15.91 -23.68
CA THR A 124 0.29 -17.23 -24.32
C THR A 124 -1.09 -17.85 -24.20
N GLU A 125 -1.39 -18.86 -25.04
CA GLU A 125 -2.64 -19.63 -24.94
C GLU A 125 -2.73 -20.39 -23.60
N GLU A 126 -1.59 -20.82 -23.04
CA GLU A 126 -1.53 -21.44 -21.72
C GLU A 126 -1.94 -20.48 -20.60
N ASP A 127 -1.49 -19.20 -20.69
CA ASP A 127 -1.90 -18.16 -19.74
C ASP A 127 -3.42 -17.94 -19.81
N TRP A 128 -3.98 -17.87 -21.02
CA TRP A 128 -5.42 -17.73 -21.21
C TRP A 128 -6.22 -18.96 -20.76
N ALA A 129 -5.67 -20.16 -20.89
CA ALA A 129 -6.29 -21.36 -20.34
C ALA A 129 -6.35 -21.32 -18.80
N ALA A 130 -5.30 -20.82 -18.14
CA ALA A 130 -5.32 -20.58 -16.69
C ALA A 130 -6.35 -19.50 -16.31
N LEU A 131 -6.47 -18.42 -17.10
CA LEU A 131 -7.47 -17.38 -16.89
C LEU A 131 -8.90 -17.88 -17.05
N VAL A 132 -9.19 -18.84 -17.95
CA VAL A 132 -10.49 -19.53 -18.02
C VAL A 132 -10.82 -20.23 -16.69
N GLU A 133 -9.86 -20.98 -16.12
CA GLU A 133 -10.07 -21.64 -14.82
C GLU A 133 -10.30 -20.62 -13.70
N ARG A 134 -9.55 -19.49 -13.71
CA ARG A 134 -9.75 -18.42 -12.74
C ARG A 134 -11.12 -17.77 -12.89
N LEU A 135 -11.59 -17.49 -14.12
CA LEU A 135 -12.94 -16.99 -14.37
C LEU A 135 -14.01 -17.93 -13.81
N ARG A 136 -13.84 -19.26 -14.00
CA ARG A 136 -14.73 -20.28 -13.44
C ARG A 136 -14.76 -20.27 -11.91
N ALA A 137 -13.67 -19.83 -11.25
CA ALA A 137 -13.59 -19.75 -9.78
C ALA A 137 -14.25 -18.50 -9.20
N VAL A 138 -14.49 -17.44 -9.99
CA VAL A 138 -15.05 -16.16 -9.51
C VAL A 138 -16.38 -16.31 -8.76
N PRO A 139 -17.39 -17.09 -9.26
CA PRO A 139 -18.64 -17.24 -8.54
C PRO A 139 -18.48 -17.81 -7.13
N ALA A 140 -17.61 -18.81 -6.95
CA ALA A 140 -17.36 -19.42 -5.64
C ALA A 140 -16.63 -18.46 -4.69
N ALA A 141 -15.69 -17.65 -5.20
CA ALA A 141 -14.98 -16.66 -4.41
C ALA A 141 -15.93 -15.56 -3.89
N TYR A 142 -16.81 -15.04 -4.73
CA TYR A 142 -17.81 -14.04 -4.31
C TYR A 142 -18.87 -14.63 -3.36
N GLU A 143 -19.27 -15.89 -3.55
CA GLU A 143 -20.19 -16.55 -2.63
C GLU A 143 -19.54 -16.76 -1.25
N GLY A 144 -18.27 -17.16 -1.19
CA GLY A 144 -17.50 -17.25 0.05
C GLY A 144 -17.38 -15.89 0.77
N TYR A 145 -17.09 -14.84 0.00
CA TYR A 145 -17.04 -13.48 0.53
C TYR A 145 -18.40 -13.04 1.09
N ARG A 146 -19.48 -13.26 0.34
CA ARG A 146 -20.84 -12.99 0.80
C ARG A 146 -21.18 -13.75 2.08
N ALA A 147 -20.78 -15.01 2.19
CA ALA A 147 -20.99 -15.81 3.40
C ALA A 147 -20.27 -15.22 4.62
N SER A 148 -19.04 -14.72 4.45
CA SER A 148 -18.31 -14.01 5.51
C SER A 148 -19.03 -12.75 5.95
N LEU A 149 -19.47 -11.89 5.02
CA LEU A 149 -20.22 -10.67 5.34
C LEU A 149 -21.59 -10.98 5.98
N THR A 150 -22.27 -12.03 5.54
CA THR A 150 -23.54 -12.48 6.15
C THR A 150 -23.32 -12.87 7.61
N LEU A 151 -22.30 -13.66 7.90
CA LEU A 151 -21.93 -14.01 9.27
C LEU A 151 -21.56 -12.77 10.09
N GLY A 152 -20.95 -11.76 9.47
CA GLY A 152 -20.69 -10.46 10.07
C GLY A 152 -21.97 -9.77 10.52
N LEU A 153 -22.97 -9.64 9.65
CA LEU A 153 -24.28 -9.08 9.97
C LEU A 153 -24.95 -9.82 11.13
N GLU A 154 -24.96 -11.15 11.12
CA GLU A 154 -25.53 -11.98 12.19
C GLU A 154 -24.88 -11.74 13.55
N ARG A 155 -23.62 -11.27 13.55
CA ARG A 155 -22.83 -11.01 14.77
C ARG A 155 -22.76 -9.52 15.14
N GLY A 156 -23.47 -8.65 14.41
CA GLY A 156 -23.42 -7.21 14.63
C GLY A 156 -22.07 -6.57 14.28
N LEU A 157 -21.32 -7.20 13.36
CA LEU A 157 -20.04 -6.68 12.85
C LEU A 157 -20.29 -5.99 11.52
N TYR A 158 -20.29 -4.68 11.52
CA TYR A 158 -20.67 -3.85 10.38
C TYR A 158 -19.45 -3.14 9.78
N ALA A 159 -19.43 -3.02 8.45
CA ALA A 159 -18.63 -2.03 7.76
C ALA A 159 -19.25 -0.64 7.89
N ALA A 160 -18.48 0.42 7.66
CA ALA A 160 -19.00 1.77 7.63
C ALA A 160 -19.97 1.99 6.44
N PRO A 161 -20.99 2.83 6.58
CA PRO A 161 -21.97 3.09 5.51
C PRO A 161 -21.35 3.64 4.23
N ARG A 162 -20.45 4.63 4.33
CA ARG A 162 -19.82 5.29 3.17
C ARG A 162 -18.98 4.32 2.32
N PRO A 163 -18.04 3.52 2.85
CA PRO A 163 -17.34 2.49 2.07
C PRO A 163 -18.28 1.46 1.46
N THR A 164 -19.38 1.13 2.13
CA THR A 164 -20.39 0.20 1.62
C THR A 164 -21.10 0.75 0.39
N ALA A 165 -21.49 2.02 0.41
CA ALA A 165 -22.12 2.68 -0.73
C ALA A 165 -21.18 2.74 -1.93
N THR A 166 -19.92 3.14 -1.71
CA THR A 166 -18.89 3.16 -2.77
C THR A 166 -18.67 1.77 -3.39
N PHE A 167 -18.65 0.73 -2.57
CA PHE A 167 -18.48 -0.64 -3.10
C PHE A 167 -19.68 -1.09 -3.95
N VAL A 168 -20.91 -0.70 -3.58
CA VAL A 168 -22.12 -0.96 -4.41
C VAL A 168 -22.03 -0.23 -5.76
N GLU A 169 -21.53 1.01 -5.78
CA GLU A 169 -21.29 1.76 -7.01
C GLU A 169 -20.26 1.06 -7.90
N GLN A 170 -19.12 0.65 -7.35
CA GLN A 170 -18.09 -0.09 -8.08
C GLN A 170 -18.60 -1.42 -8.63
N LEU A 171 -19.36 -2.19 -7.85
CA LEU A 171 -19.98 -3.43 -8.33
C LEU A 171 -20.99 -3.15 -9.46
N THR A 172 -21.65 -2.00 -9.46
CA THR A 172 -22.58 -1.60 -10.52
C THR A 172 -21.82 -1.30 -11.83
N GLU A 173 -20.71 -0.61 -11.74
CA GLU A 173 -19.82 -0.35 -12.88
C GLU A 173 -19.19 -1.66 -13.42
N TRP A 174 -18.80 -2.60 -12.54
CA TRP A 174 -18.25 -3.89 -12.99
C TRP A 174 -19.30 -4.80 -13.61
N ALA A 175 -20.57 -4.67 -13.20
CA ALA A 175 -21.68 -5.43 -13.76
C ALA A 175 -22.11 -4.97 -15.14
N ASP A 176 -21.92 -3.68 -15.46
CA ASP A 176 -22.21 -3.09 -16.77
C ASP A 176 -21.24 -1.93 -17.05
N THR A 177 -20.33 -2.14 -17.98
CA THR A 177 -19.33 -1.15 -18.42
C THR A 177 -19.87 -0.14 -19.44
N GLY A 178 -21.17 -0.15 -19.71
CA GLY A 178 -21.88 0.81 -20.57
C GLY A 178 -22.33 0.26 -21.95
N GLU A 179 -22.01 -1.00 -22.27
CA GLU A 179 -22.42 -1.67 -23.50
C GLU A 179 -23.29 -2.92 -23.25
N GLY A 180 -23.86 -3.04 -22.04
CA GLY A 180 -24.62 -4.23 -21.61
C GLY A 180 -23.74 -5.46 -21.38
N ARG A 181 -22.44 -5.25 -21.16
CA ARG A 181 -21.46 -6.29 -20.81
C ARG A 181 -20.78 -5.91 -19.51
N GLY A 182 -20.44 -6.91 -18.71
CA GLY A 182 -19.68 -6.71 -17.49
C GLY A 182 -18.18 -6.68 -17.73
N TRP A 183 -17.44 -6.20 -16.72
CA TRP A 183 -15.98 -6.10 -16.75
C TRP A 183 -15.29 -7.42 -17.14
N PHE A 184 -15.75 -8.56 -16.60
CA PHE A 184 -15.17 -9.87 -16.93
C PHE A 184 -15.40 -10.28 -18.38
N GLU A 185 -16.53 -9.87 -18.99
CA GLU A 185 -16.82 -10.15 -20.39
C GLU A 185 -15.95 -9.29 -21.30
N ASP A 186 -15.73 -8.02 -20.94
CA ASP A 186 -14.81 -7.13 -21.66
C ASP A 186 -13.35 -7.62 -21.53
N PHE A 187 -12.92 -8.05 -20.35
CA PHE A 187 -11.62 -8.65 -20.15
C PHE A 187 -11.43 -9.91 -21.01
N ALA A 188 -12.39 -10.82 -21.01
CA ALA A 188 -12.36 -12.07 -21.77
C ALA A 188 -12.35 -11.83 -23.28
N ALA A 189 -12.92 -10.73 -23.77
CA ALA A 189 -12.96 -10.39 -25.19
C ALA A 189 -11.57 -10.22 -25.81
N ALA A 190 -10.55 -9.91 -25.02
CA ALA A 190 -9.16 -9.82 -25.47
C ALA A 190 -8.47 -11.19 -25.68
N GLY A 191 -9.08 -12.27 -25.24
CA GLY A 191 -8.50 -13.62 -25.30
C GLY A 191 -8.52 -14.24 -26.70
N PRO A 192 -7.75 -15.34 -26.89
CA PRO A 192 -7.60 -15.99 -28.20
C PRO A 192 -8.89 -16.67 -28.67
N GLU A 193 -9.08 -16.71 -29.99
CA GLU A 193 -10.26 -17.33 -30.63
C GLU A 193 -10.38 -18.82 -30.31
N ALA A 194 -9.27 -19.52 -30.12
CA ALA A 194 -9.24 -20.95 -29.76
C ALA A 194 -9.97 -21.26 -28.43
N LEU A 195 -10.03 -20.29 -27.51
CA LEU A 195 -10.69 -20.41 -26.20
C LEU A 195 -11.98 -19.59 -26.10
N ARG A 196 -12.48 -19.02 -27.20
CA ARG A 196 -13.60 -18.05 -27.20
C ARG A 196 -14.82 -18.57 -26.46
N THR A 197 -15.26 -19.79 -26.78
CA THR A 197 -16.47 -20.36 -26.16
C THR A 197 -16.31 -20.50 -24.63
N GLU A 198 -15.16 -21.00 -24.18
CA GLU A 198 -14.88 -21.22 -22.76
C GLU A 198 -14.73 -19.89 -22.00
N LEU A 199 -14.06 -18.92 -22.62
CA LEU A 199 -13.93 -17.55 -22.09
C LEU A 199 -15.29 -16.87 -21.94
N ASP A 200 -16.12 -16.92 -22.98
CA ASP A 200 -17.44 -16.29 -22.97
C ASP A 200 -18.40 -16.94 -21.94
N GLU A 201 -18.34 -18.26 -21.78
CA GLU A 201 -19.14 -18.96 -20.77
C GLU A 201 -18.69 -18.63 -19.35
N ALA A 202 -17.38 -18.68 -19.09
CA ALA A 202 -16.81 -18.40 -17.78
C ALA A 202 -16.97 -16.92 -17.38
N ALA A 203 -16.77 -16.00 -18.33
CA ALA A 203 -16.93 -14.56 -18.10
C ALA A 203 -18.38 -14.18 -17.79
N ARG A 204 -19.35 -14.74 -18.53
CA ARG A 204 -20.79 -14.53 -18.21
C ARG A 204 -21.16 -15.04 -16.83
N ALA A 205 -20.63 -16.20 -16.39
CA ALA A 205 -20.85 -16.70 -15.05
C ALA A 205 -20.22 -15.78 -13.99
N ALA A 206 -19.01 -15.26 -14.25
CA ALA A 206 -18.34 -14.29 -13.39
C ALA A 206 -19.15 -12.99 -13.29
N THR A 207 -19.58 -12.40 -14.41
CA THR A 207 -20.44 -11.19 -14.43
C THR A 207 -21.76 -11.44 -13.67
N ALA A 208 -22.40 -12.59 -13.87
CA ALA A 208 -23.62 -12.92 -13.14
C ALA A 208 -23.41 -12.96 -11.63
N SER A 209 -22.23 -13.41 -11.16
CA SER A 209 -21.91 -13.41 -9.74
C SER A 209 -21.62 -11.99 -9.19
N VAL A 210 -21.07 -11.08 -10.00
CA VAL A 210 -20.96 -9.64 -9.65
C VAL A 210 -22.34 -9.04 -9.47
N VAL A 211 -23.25 -9.29 -10.42
CA VAL A 211 -24.65 -8.83 -10.34
C VAL A 211 -25.33 -9.33 -9.07
N ALA A 212 -25.17 -10.62 -8.76
CA ALA A 212 -25.76 -11.22 -7.55
C ALA A 212 -25.18 -10.62 -6.26
N LEU A 213 -23.86 -10.36 -6.21
CA LEU A 213 -23.21 -9.71 -5.07
C LEU A 213 -23.67 -8.26 -4.94
N ARG A 214 -23.70 -7.49 -6.04
CA ARG A 214 -24.20 -6.10 -6.08
C ARG A 214 -25.61 -6.00 -5.53
N ASP A 215 -26.51 -6.84 -6.01
CA ASP A 215 -27.92 -6.81 -5.60
C ASP A 215 -28.07 -7.15 -4.13
N TRP A 216 -27.34 -8.16 -3.63
CA TRP A 216 -27.32 -8.48 -2.20
C TRP A 216 -26.71 -7.35 -1.36
N MET A 217 -25.60 -6.74 -1.81
CA MET A 217 -24.99 -5.60 -1.13
C MET A 217 -25.97 -4.41 -1.06
N ARG A 218 -26.64 -4.09 -2.15
CA ARG A 218 -27.60 -2.97 -2.24
C ARG A 218 -28.86 -3.23 -1.43
N ASP A 219 -29.45 -4.43 -1.52
CA ASP A 219 -30.78 -4.71 -1.03
C ASP A 219 -30.79 -5.29 0.39
N VAL A 220 -29.69 -5.87 0.85
CA VAL A 220 -29.56 -6.53 2.16
C VAL A 220 -28.48 -5.88 3.03
N TYR A 221 -27.23 -5.80 2.54
CA TYR A 221 -26.11 -5.37 3.38
C TYR A 221 -26.17 -3.86 3.67
N ALA A 222 -26.28 -3.01 2.66
CA ALA A 222 -26.28 -1.56 2.82
C ALA A 222 -27.41 -1.06 3.73
N PRO A 223 -28.66 -1.54 3.61
CA PRO A 223 -29.72 -1.19 4.57
C PRO A 223 -29.43 -1.64 6.01
N ALA A 224 -28.78 -2.80 6.19
CA ALA A 224 -28.44 -3.32 7.52
C ALA A 224 -27.34 -2.50 8.24
N VAL A 225 -26.48 -1.81 7.50
CA VAL A 225 -25.38 -1.01 8.05
C VAL A 225 -25.66 0.50 7.99
N ALA A 226 -26.85 0.94 7.53
CA ALA A 226 -27.14 2.35 7.29
C ALA A 226 -26.93 3.26 8.52
N ASP A 227 -27.21 2.73 9.71
CA ASP A 227 -27.06 3.45 10.98
C ASP A 227 -25.75 3.07 11.72
N ALA A 228 -24.84 2.31 11.07
CA ALA A 228 -23.56 1.95 11.69
C ALA A 228 -22.65 3.19 11.77
N PRO A 229 -21.77 3.29 12.80
CA PRO A 229 -20.82 4.39 12.87
C PRO A 229 -19.79 4.32 11.74
N ASN A 230 -19.43 5.48 11.20
CA ASN A 230 -18.30 5.59 10.26
C ASN A 230 -16.95 5.41 10.98
N THR A 231 -16.88 5.70 12.28
CA THR A 231 -15.67 5.64 13.10
C THR A 231 -15.56 4.32 13.84
N VAL A 232 -14.34 3.93 14.22
CA VAL A 232 -14.09 2.59 14.79
C VAL A 232 -13.78 2.60 16.28
N GLY A 233 -13.53 3.76 16.88
CA GLY A 233 -13.12 3.91 18.28
C GLY A 233 -11.69 3.41 18.56
N ARG A 234 -11.16 3.78 19.73
CA ARG A 234 -9.74 3.62 20.11
C ARG A 234 -9.25 2.16 20.08
N GLU A 235 -10.03 1.22 20.61
CA GLU A 235 -9.57 -0.17 20.72
C GLU A 235 -9.41 -0.83 19.34
N ARG A 236 -10.43 -0.69 18.48
CA ARG A 236 -10.36 -1.24 17.11
C ARG A 236 -9.31 -0.52 16.28
N TYR A 237 -9.21 0.81 16.42
CA TYR A 237 -8.20 1.61 15.76
C TYR A 237 -6.77 1.18 16.13
N ALA A 238 -6.47 1.01 17.41
CA ALA A 238 -5.15 0.58 17.89
C ALA A 238 -4.75 -0.80 17.30
N ARG A 239 -5.71 -1.74 17.23
CA ARG A 239 -5.47 -3.06 16.62
C ARG A 239 -5.17 -2.95 15.12
N CYS A 240 -5.93 -2.15 14.39
CA CYS A 240 -5.70 -1.91 12.95
C CYS A 240 -4.37 -1.18 12.73
N ALA A 241 -4.09 -0.14 13.52
CA ALA A 241 -2.83 0.59 13.46
C ALA A 241 -1.63 -0.33 13.74
N ARG A 242 -1.71 -1.23 14.74
CA ARG A 242 -0.70 -2.26 14.98
C ARG A 242 -0.46 -3.12 13.74
N TYR A 243 -1.51 -3.58 13.10
CA TYR A 243 -1.41 -4.41 11.89
C TYR A 243 -0.65 -3.70 10.76
N PHE A 244 -0.94 -2.42 10.48
CA PHE A 244 -0.31 -1.69 9.38
C PHE A 244 1.09 -1.15 9.72
N ASN A 245 1.37 -0.85 10.99
CA ASN A 245 2.60 -0.16 11.39
C ASN A 245 3.63 -1.08 12.07
N GLY A 246 3.22 -2.28 12.51
CA GLY A 246 4.12 -3.20 13.19
C GLY A 246 4.65 -2.67 14.53
N THR A 247 3.87 -1.82 15.22
CA THR A 247 4.19 -1.20 16.50
C THR A 247 2.94 -0.86 17.29
N ASP A 248 3.03 -0.85 18.61
CA ASP A 248 1.99 -0.31 19.49
C ASP A 248 2.21 1.20 19.63
N LEU A 249 1.31 1.98 19.02
CA LEU A 249 1.41 3.43 18.98
C LEU A 249 0.74 4.08 20.20
N ASP A 250 1.41 5.07 20.79
CA ASP A 250 0.72 6.09 21.57
C ASP A 250 -0.04 7.01 20.61
N LEU A 251 -1.35 6.79 20.49
CA LEU A 251 -2.19 7.47 19.51
C LEU A 251 -2.35 8.97 19.80
N ASP A 252 -2.27 9.38 21.07
CA ASP A 252 -2.37 10.78 21.45
C ASP A 252 -1.04 11.51 21.10
N GLU A 253 0.11 10.86 21.33
CA GLU A 253 1.41 11.37 20.90
C GLU A 253 1.52 11.42 19.37
N ALA A 254 1.05 10.39 18.66
CA ALA A 254 1.04 10.36 17.20
C ALA A 254 0.16 11.48 16.60
N TYR A 255 -1.00 11.74 17.22
CA TYR A 255 -1.87 12.85 16.83
C TYR A 255 -1.19 14.22 17.03
N ALA A 256 -0.56 14.42 18.19
CA ALA A 256 0.20 15.64 18.49
C ALA A 256 1.38 15.82 17.52
N TYR A 257 2.07 14.72 17.16
CA TYR A 257 3.12 14.73 16.15
C TYR A 257 2.57 15.15 14.78
N GLY A 258 1.41 14.64 14.38
CA GLY A 258 0.75 15.05 13.13
C GLY A 258 0.57 16.57 13.05
N TRP A 259 0.06 17.19 14.11
CA TRP A 259 -0.07 18.65 14.19
C TRP A 259 1.27 19.39 14.17
N SER A 260 2.28 18.88 14.85
CA SER A 260 3.62 19.45 14.82
C SER A 260 4.21 19.46 13.42
N GLU A 261 4.09 18.35 12.68
CA GLU A 261 4.54 18.26 11.28
C GLU A 261 3.72 19.16 10.36
N PHE A 262 2.41 19.23 10.55
CA PHE A 262 1.55 20.14 9.80
C PHE A 262 2.04 21.59 9.90
N HIS A 263 2.26 22.11 11.11
CA HIS A 263 2.72 23.50 11.33
C HIS A 263 4.13 23.72 10.79
N ARG A 264 5.04 22.76 10.95
CA ARG A 264 6.39 22.84 10.39
C ARG A 264 6.36 22.94 8.87
N LEU A 265 5.60 22.06 8.21
CA LEU A 265 5.46 22.02 6.76
C LEU A 265 4.76 23.28 6.23
N LEU A 266 3.70 23.74 6.89
CA LEU A 266 3.00 24.96 6.50
C LEU A 266 3.96 26.17 6.46
N GLY A 267 4.81 26.32 7.48
CA GLY A 267 5.79 27.40 7.51
C GLY A 267 6.88 27.29 6.43
N GLU A 268 7.19 26.08 5.94
CA GLU A 268 8.08 25.91 4.77
C GLU A 268 7.34 26.18 3.46
N MET A 269 6.12 25.67 3.31
CA MET A 269 5.28 25.91 2.12
C MET A 269 5.00 27.39 1.90
N GLU A 270 4.70 28.15 2.96
CA GLU A 270 4.50 29.61 2.86
C GLU A 270 5.72 30.33 2.26
N LYS A 271 6.93 29.93 2.66
CA LYS A 271 8.18 30.51 2.13
C LYS A 271 8.40 30.16 0.66
N GLU A 272 8.17 28.90 0.27
CA GLU A 272 8.33 28.48 -1.12
C GLU A 272 7.23 29.07 -2.02
N ALA A 273 5.99 29.15 -1.54
CA ALA A 273 4.88 29.77 -2.26
C ALA A 273 5.17 31.23 -2.64
N GLN A 274 5.82 32.00 -1.75
CA GLN A 274 6.21 33.39 -2.08
C GLN A 274 7.29 33.47 -3.16
N LYS A 275 8.10 32.44 -3.37
CA LYS A 275 9.05 32.41 -4.49
C LYS A 275 8.34 32.06 -5.80
N VAL A 276 7.35 31.19 -5.77
CA VAL A 276 6.53 30.77 -6.93
C VAL A 276 5.57 31.88 -7.34
N LEU A 277 4.79 32.40 -6.40
CA LEU A 277 3.80 33.46 -6.63
C LEU A 277 3.88 34.52 -5.53
N PRO A 278 4.68 35.62 -5.73
CA PRO A 278 4.78 36.69 -4.76
C PRO A 278 3.41 37.28 -4.42
N GLY A 279 3.06 37.31 -3.14
CA GLY A 279 1.78 37.80 -2.65
C GLY A 279 0.67 36.74 -2.58
N ALA A 280 0.97 35.47 -2.81
CA ALA A 280 0.00 34.37 -2.58
C ALA A 280 -0.47 34.39 -1.11
N GLU A 281 -1.78 34.35 -0.90
CA GLU A 281 -2.39 34.36 0.44
C GLU A 281 -2.16 33.05 1.19
N THR A 282 -2.13 31.93 0.45
CA THR A 282 -1.84 30.61 0.98
C THR A 282 -0.95 29.82 0.02
N PRO A 283 -0.25 28.78 0.48
CA PRO A 283 0.52 27.91 -0.42
C PRO A 283 -0.32 27.26 -1.53
N TRP A 284 -1.57 26.93 -1.25
CA TRP A 284 -2.47 26.30 -2.24
C TRP A 284 -2.91 27.26 -3.36
N VAL A 285 -2.92 28.57 -3.11
CA VAL A 285 -3.09 29.59 -4.18
C VAL A 285 -1.90 29.55 -5.15
N ALA A 286 -0.68 29.37 -4.64
CA ALA A 286 0.50 29.24 -5.49
C ALA A 286 0.50 27.90 -6.26
N LEU A 287 0.05 26.79 -5.64
CA LEU A 287 -0.10 25.50 -6.32
C LEU A 287 -1.15 25.55 -7.43
N ALA A 288 -2.32 26.14 -7.17
CA ALA A 288 -3.34 26.36 -8.20
C ALA A 288 -2.82 27.23 -9.37
N HIS A 289 -1.95 28.22 -9.07
CA HIS A 289 -1.27 28.97 -10.13
C HIS A 289 -0.33 28.08 -10.96
N LEU A 290 0.37 27.12 -10.34
CA LEU A 290 1.22 26.16 -11.06
C LEU A 290 0.43 25.21 -11.94
N ASP A 291 -0.78 24.80 -11.54
CA ASP A 291 -1.67 23.98 -12.37
C ASP A 291 -2.03 24.67 -13.69
N GLU A 292 -2.15 26.01 -13.68
CA GLU A 292 -2.50 26.77 -14.87
C GLU A 292 -1.27 27.24 -15.65
N HIS A 293 -0.23 27.69 -14.98
CA HIS A 293 0.85 28.48 -15.55
C HIS A 293 2.26 27.90 -15.32
N GLY A 294 2.41 26.88 -14.43
CA GLY A 294 3.69 26.22 -14.16
C GLY A 294 4.18 25.38 -15.34
N ARG A 295 5.31 24.72 -15.14
CA ARG A 295 5.85 23.80 -16.15
C ARG A 295 4.98 22.57 -16.28
N HIS A 296 4.66 22.22 -17.53
CA HIS A 296 3.83 21.05 -17.85
C HIS A 296 4.50 20.20 -18.93
N ILE A 297 4.12 18.94 -18.97
CA ILE A 297 4.43 18.02 -20.06
C ILE A 297 3.12 17.71 -20.77
N GLU A 298 3.10 17.96 -22.08
CA GLU A 298 1.96 17.71 -22.94
C GLU A 298 2.14 16.36 -23.64
N GLY A 299 1.15 15.47 -23.50
CA GLY A 299 1.15 14.15 -24.12
C GLY A 299 1.49 13.02 -23.15
N VAL A 300 0.82 11.87 -23.35
CA VAL A 300 0.96 10.69 -22.50
C VAL A 300 2.29 9.97 -22.75
N ASP A 301 2.74 9.88 -24.00
CA ASP A 301 4.04 9.29 -24.33
C ASP A 301 5.17 10.19 -23.86
N GLU A 302 5.04 11.50 -24.01
CA GLU A 302 6.01 12.50 -23.60
C GLU A 302 6.21 12.50 -22.08
N VAL A 303 5.14 12.42 -21.29
CA VAL A 303 5.28 12.34 -19.83
C VAL A 303 5.95 11.03 -19.41
N ARG A 304 5.60 9.92 -20.03
CA ARG A 304 6.25 8.62 -19.76
C ARG A 304 7.76 8.69 -20.04
N GLU A 305 8.16 9.26 -21.18
CA GLU A 305 9.57 9.43 -21.53
C GLU A 305 10.31 10.39 -20.59
N TRP A 306 9.67 11.47 -20.21
CA TRP A 306 10.22 12.42 -19.25
C TRP A 306 10.44 11.79 -17.88
N LEU A 307 9.47 11.01 -17.39
CA LEU A 307 9.55 10.27 -16.12
C LEU A 307 10.65 9.20 -16.16
N GLN A 308 10.79 8.48 -17.27
CA GLN A 308 11.93 7.56 -17.45
C GLN A 308 13.26 8.31 -17.39
N GLY A 309 13.36 9.45 -18.08
CA GLY A 309 14.57 10.30 -18.04
C GLY A 309 14.87 10.84 -16.65
N LEU A 310 13.85 11.11 -15.82
CA LEU A 310 14.03 11.49 -14.41
C LEU A 310 14.66 10.34 -13.61
N MET A 311 14.16 9.11 -13.78
CA MET A 311 14.72 7.92 -13.12
C MET A 311 16.14 7.61 -13.56
N ASP A 312 16.42 7.68 -14.86
CA ASP A 312 17.75 7.42 -15.40
C ASP A 312 18.78 8.41 -14.82
N ARG A 313 18.42 9.68 -14.68
CA ARG A 313 19.26 10.71 -14.02
C ARG A 313 19.45 10.41 -12.54
N ALA A 314 18.36 10.13 -11.80
CA ALA A 314 18.44 9.82 -10.38
C ALA A 314 19.36 8.61 -10.12
N ILE A 315 19.23 7.55 -10.91
CA ILE A 315 20.12 6.38 -10.82
C ILE A 315 21.58 6.77 -11.09
N ALA A 316 21.85 7.52 -12.17
CA ALA A 316 23.20 7.92 -12.54
C ALA A 316 23.88 8.81 -11.47
N ASP A 317 23.12 9.70 -10.85
CA ASP A 317 23.63 10.63 -9.85
C ASP A 317 23.82 9.99 -8.47
N LEU A 318 22.96 9.06 -8.10
CA LEU A 318 22.95 8.44 -6.77
C LEU A 318 23.86 7.21 -6.67
N ASP A 319 24.07 6.49 -7.79
CA ASP A 319 24.92 5.29 -7.81
C ASP A 319 26.40 5.64 -7.60
N GLY A 320 27.03 4.94 -6.67
CA GLY A 320 28.43 5.17 -6.28
C GLY A 320 28.63 6.39 -5.37
N THR A 321 27.66 7.31 -5.29
CA THR A 321 27.72 8.52 -4.45
C THR A 321 26.97 8.33 -3.12
N HIS A 322 25.68 8.16 -3.17
CA HIS A 322 24.79 8.03 -2.00
C HIS A 322 24.31 6.61 -1.76
N PHE A 323 24.36 5.76 -2.79
CA PHE A 323 24.01 4.35 -2.76
C PHE A 323 25.04 3.55 -3.58
N GLU A 324 25.00 2.22 -3.45
CA GLU A 324 25.74 1.28 -4.26
C GLU A 324 24.72 0.37 -4.96
N LEU A 325 24.34 0.73 -6.18
CA LEU A 325 23.25 0.06 -6.88
C LEU A 325 23.76 -1.13 -7.68
N ALA A 326 23.29 -2.34 -7.37
CA ALA A 326 23.56 -3.50 -8.20
C ALA A 326 23.00 -3.33 -9.62
N GLU A 327 23.68 -3.87 -10.65
CA GLU A 327 23.29 -3.71 -12.07
C GLU A 327 21.80 -4.01 -12.32
N ARG A 328 21.27 -5.09 -11.71
CA ARG A 328 19.85 -5.47 -11.84
C ARG A 328 18.89 -4.51 -11.15
N VAL A 329 19.34 -3.83 -10.09
CA VAL A 329 18.56 -2.82 -9.36
C VAL A 329 18.50 -1.48 -10.10
N ARG A 330 19.46 -1.18 -11.00
CA ARG A 330 19.44 0.03 -11.85
C ARG A 330 18.36 0.00 -12.94
N ARG A 331 17.60 -1.10 -13.08
CA ARG A 331 16.59 -1.26 -14.14
C ARG A 331 15.19 -1.06 -13.58
N VAL A 332 14.60 0.08 -13.90
CA VAL A 332 13.20 0.42 -13.61
C VAL A 332 12.55 0.99 -14.88
N GLU A 333 11.30 0.63 -15.11
CA GLU A 333 10.51 1.11 -16.25
C GLU A 333 9.41 2.04 -15.76
N SER A 334 9.35 3.26 -16.34
CA SER A 334 8.20 4.15 -16.18
C SER A 334 7.11 3.77 -17.19
N ARG A 335 5.89 3.55 -16.68
CA ARG A 335 4.76 3.03 -17.45
C ARG A 335 3.51 3.87 -17.23
N ILE A 336 2.63 3.87 -18.21
CA ILE A 336 1.26 4.38 -18.06
C ILE A 336 0.40 3.24 -17.51
N ALA A 337 -0.36 3.54 -16.46
CA ALA A 337 -1.25 2.57 -15.84
C ALA A 337 -2.44 2.24 -16.76
N PRO A 338 -2.90 0.96 -16.78
CA PRO A 338 -4.10 0.61 -17.51
C PRO A 338 -5.33 1.36 -16.97
N PRO A 339 -6.31 1.66 -17.81
CA PRO A 339 -7.56 2.31 -17.39
C PRO A 339 -8.33 1.49 -16.34
N GLY A 340 -9.07 2.17 -15.45
CA GLY A 340 -9.95 1.53 -14.46
C GLY A 340 -9.25 1.02 -13.20
N GLY A 341 -7.97 1.35 -13.01
CA GLY A 341 -7.22 1.09 -11.78
C GLY A 341 -7.27 2.22 -10.76
N ALA A 342 -6.33 2.23 -9.81
CA ALA A 342 -6.17 3.29 -8.81
C ALA A 342 -5.82 4.63 -9.47
N ALA A 343 -6.29 5.74 -8.88
CA ALA A 343 -6.01 7.09 -9.35
C ALA A 343 -4.62 7.61 -8.94
N ALA A 344 -3.98 6.98 -7.96
CA ALA A 344 -2.64 7.38 -7.50
C ALA A 344 -1.54 6.61 -8.26
N PRO A 345 -0.38 7.23 -8.52
CA PRO A 345 0.81 6.51 -8.97
C PRO A 345 1.16 5.36 -8.01
N TYR A 346 1.77 4.31 -8.55
CA TYR A 346 2.15 3.13 -7.77
C TYR A 346 3.36 2.40 -8.35
N TYR A 347 3.96 1.55 -7.54
CA TYR A 347 5.09 0.73 -7.91
C TYR A 347 4.76 -0.77 -7.91
N THR A 348 5.33 -1.51 -8.87
CA THR A 348 5.35 -2.99 -8.84
C THR A 348 6.79 -3.47 -8.86
N GLY A 349 7.13 -4.35 -7.91
CA GLY A 349 8.48 -4.91 -7.78
C GLY A 349 8.93 -5.73 -8.99
N PRO A 350 10.24 -6.00 -9.12
CA PRO A 350 10.74 -6.92 -10.12
C PRO A 350 10.27 -8.35 -9.83
N SER A 351 10.33 -9.23 -10.83
CA SER A 351 10.22 -10.67 -10.57
C SER A 351 11.42 -11.16 -9.73
N GLU A 352 11.26 -12.27 -9.00
CA GLU A 352 12.33 -12.84 -8.15
C GLU A 352 13.63 -13.08 -8.91
N ASP A 353 13.55 -13.46 -10.20
CA ASP A 353 14.68 -13.69 -11.09
C ASP A 353 15.16 -12.43 -11.87
N PHE A 354 14.50 -11.29 -11.68
CA PHE A 354 14.68 -10.04 -12.43
C PHE A 354 14.48 -10.16 -13.96
N SER A 355 13.83 -11.21 -14.45
CA SER A 355 13.43 -11.29 -15.86
C SER A 355 12.47 -10.16 -16.24
N ARG A 356 11.62 -9.75 -15.30
CA ARG A 356 10.80 -8.52 -15.37
C ARG A 356 11.38 -7.48 -14.41
N PRO A 357 11.76 -6.27 -14.88
CA PRO A 357 12.22 -5.19 -14.00
C PRO A 357 11.10 -4.63 -13.14
N GLY A 358 11.46 -3.85 -12.12
CA GLY A 358 10.51 -3.02 -11.37
C GLY A 358 9.85 -1.98 -12.29
N ARG A 359 8.62 -1.58 -11.97
CA ARG A 359 7.83 -0.65 -12.78
C ARG A 359 7.16 0.40 -11.91
N THR A 360 7.32 1.66 -12.28
CA THR A 360 6.56 2.80 -11.76
C THR A 360 5.41 3.09 -12.72
N TRP A 361 4.22 3.30 -12.20
CA TRP A 361 3.00 3.45 -12.98
C TRP A 361 2.36 4.81 -12.77
N LEU A 362 2.06 5.52 -13.86
CA LEU A 362 1.31 6.78 -13.87
C LEU A 362 -0.12 6.53 -14.37
N PRO A 363 -1.14 6.63 -13.51
CA PRO A 363 -2.53 6.73 -13.94
C PRO A 363 -2.76 8.11 -14.54
N THR A 364 -3.20 8.17 -15.80
CA THR A 364 -3.45 9.46 -16.46
C THR A 364 -4.84 10.01 -16.18
N MET A 365 -5.79 9.17 -15.77
CA MET A 365 -7.20 9.52 -15.55
C MET A 365 -7.85 10.24 -16.77
N GLY A 366 -7.31 10.00 -17.98
CA GLY A 366 -7.74 10.65 -19.20
C GLY A 366 -7.08 12.00 -19.49
N GLU A 367 -6.22 12.47 -18.61
CA GLU A 367 -5.46 13.71 -18.79
C GLU A 367 -4.35 13.54 -19.83
N THR A 368 -4.02 14.63 -20.50
CA THR A 368 -2.92 14.74 -21.47
C THR A 368 -1.94 15.85 -21.15
N ARG A 369 -2.17 16.58 -20.06
CA ARG A 369 -1.33 17.68 -19.58
C ARG A 369 -0.97 17.42 -18.13
N PHE A 370 0.32 17.38 -17.83
CA PHE A 370 0.85 16.92 -16.54
C PHE A 370 1.74 17.98 -15.91
N PRO A 371 1.37 18.57 -14.76
CA PRO A 371 2.18 19.54 -14.07
C PRO A 371 3.45 18.89 -13.50
N VAL A 372 4.62 19.49 -13.80
CA VAL A 372 5.92 18.94 -13.40
C VAL A 372 6.09 18.93 -11.88
N TYR A 373 5.59 19.94 -11.20
CA TYR A 373 5.75 20.07 -9.75
C TYR A 373 5.19 18.87 -8.96
N ASP A 374 4.10 18.27 -9.44
CA ASP A 374 3.44 17.12 -8.79
C ASP A 374 4.13 15.79 -9.09
N LEU A 375 4.89 15.72 -10.20
CA LEU A 375 5.49 14.49 -10.69
C LEU A 375 6.84 14.17 -10.03
N VAL A 376 7.68 15.17 -9.77
CA VAL A 376 9.08 14.95 -9.41
C VAL A 376 9.22 14.18 -8.10
N SER A 377 8.62 14.69 -7.01
CA SER A 377 8.69 14.03 -5.71
C SER A 377 8.01 12.66 -5.73
N THR A 378 6.85 12.57 -6.39
CA THR A 378 6.12 11.32 -6.56
C THR A 378 6.96 10.26 -7.27
N TRP A 379 7.75 10.66 -8.30
CA TRP A 379 8.60 9.69 -9.00
C TRP A 379 9.83 9.26 -8.20
N TYR A 380 10.35 10.12 -7.32
CA TYR A 380 11.35 9.72 -6.33
C TYR A 380 10.75 8.76 -5.28
N HIS A 381 9.50 8.93 -4.90
CA HIS A 381 8.77 8.02 -4.02
C HIS A 381 8.60 6.63 -4.62
N GLU A 382 8.09 6.54 -5.86
CA GLU A 382 7.80 5.27 -6.52
C GLU A 382 9.06 4.59 -7.07
N GLY A 383 10.03 5.39 -7.50
CA GLY A 383 11.24 4.94 -8.19
C GLY A 383 12.47 4.88 -7.29
N VAL A 384 13.51 5.61 -7.73
CA VAL A 384 14.80 5.72 -7.04
C VAL A 384 14.94 7.13 -6.46
N PRO A 385 15.22 7.25 -5.16
CA PRO A 385 15.63 6.20 -4.20
C PRO A 385 14.50 5.54 -3.39
N GLY A 386 13.22 5.72 -3.76
CA GLY A 386 12.05 5.24 -3.00
C GLY A 386 11.77 3.73 -3.13
N HIS A 387 10.51 3.39 -3.44
CA HIS A 387 10.02 2.00 -3.45
C HIS A 387 10.84 1.06 -4.32
N HIS A 388 11.23 1.51 -5.54
CA HIS A 388 12.02 0.66 -6.42
C HIS A 388 13.34 0.26 -5.78
N LEU A 389 14.09 1.21 -5.24
CA LEU A 389 15.37 0.89 -4.62
C LEU A 389 15.20 -0.08 -3.45
N GLN A 390 14.24 0.14 -2.57
CA GLN A 390 14.01 -0.72 -1.41
C GLN A 390 13.61 -2.14 -1.81
N ILE A 391 12.57 -2.29 -2.62
CA ILE A 391 11.99 -3.60 -2.94
C ILE A 391 12.91 -4.38 -3.90
N ALA A 392 13.54 -3.72 -4.86
CA ALA A 392 14.53 -4.36 -5.73
C ALA A 392 15.79 -4.76 -4.96
N GLN A 393 16.20 -4.01 -3.94
CA GLN A 393 17.32 -4.42 -3.07
C GLN A 393 16.96 -5.66 -2.28
N TRP A 394 15.73 -5.78 -1.73
CA TRP A 394 15.30 -7.02 -1.07
C TRP A 394 15.36 -8.23 -2.00
N ALA A 395 14.85 -8.08 -3.22
CA ALA A 395 14.95 -9.12 -4.24
C ALA A 395 16.42 -9.44 -4.62
N HIS A 396 17.29 -8.41 -4.64
CA HIS A 396 18.72 -8.60 -4.95
C HIS A 396 19.45 -9.40 -3.86
N VAL A 397 19.15 -9.14 -2.58
CA VAL A 397 19.79 -9.83 -1.43
C VAL A 397 18.94 -10.99 -0.90
N ALA A 398 18.00 -11.50 -1.68
CA ALA A 398 17.07 -12.56 -1.25
C ALA A 398 17.80 -13.83 -0.75
N ALA A 399 19.02 -14.10 -1.22
CA ALA A 399 19.83 -15.22 -0.72
C ALA A 399 20.27 -15.06 0.76
N ASP A 400 20.41 -13.81 1.22
CA ASP A 400 20.78 -13.46 2.61
C ASP A 400 19.56 -13.27 3.51
N LEU A 401 18.36 -13.11 2.92
CA LEU A 401 17.07 -13.02 3.56
C LEU A 401 16.35 -14.39 3.50
N SER A 402 15.19 -14.50 4.15
CA SER A 402 14.21 -15.53 3.82
C SER A 402 13.35 -15.05 2.65
N ARG A 403 12.73 -15.99 1.92
CA ARG A 403 11.73 -15.65 0.90
C ARG A 403 10.59 -14.82 1.50
N TYR A 404 10.20 -15.14 2.74
CA TYR A 404 9.22 -14.37 3.49
C TYR A 404 9.59 -12.89 3.63
N GLN A 405 10.83 -12.60 4.07
CA GLN A 405 11.32 -11.23 4.23
C GLN A 405 11.42 -10.46 2.90
N ALA A 406 11.78 -11.15 1.83
CA ALA A 406 11.93 -10.55 0.51
C ALA A 406 10.59 -10.31 -0.21
N THR A 407 9.49 -10.94 0.25
CA THR A 407 8.20 -10.94 -0.47
C THR A 407 7.02 -10.56 0.42
N VAL A 408 6.42 -11.53 1.13
CA VAL A 408 5.12 -11.36 1.83
C VAL A 408 5.22 -10.74 3.21
N GLY A 409 6.42 -10.69 3.82
CA GLY A 409 6.64 -10.13 5.15
C GLY A 409 6.67 -8.60 5.20
N MET A 410 6.19 -7.91 4.17
CA MET A 410 6.23 -6.45 4.09
C MET A 410 5.33 -5.80 5.15
N VAL A 411 5.87 -4.80 5.86
CA VAL A 411 5.13 -3.91 6.75
C VAL A 411 4.86 -2.61 6.03
N SER A 412 3.58 -2.23 5.90
CA SER A 412 3.16 -1.04 5.14
C SER A 412 3.91 0.23 5.59
N ALA A 413 3.96 0.50 6.90
CA ALA A 413 4.65 1.69 7.42
C ALA A 413 6.18 1.67 7.22
N ASN A 414 6.81 0.50 7.07
CA ASN A 414 8.23 0.43 6.71
C ASN A 414 8.45 0.88 5.27
N ALA A 415 7.66 0.36 4.34
CA ALA A 415 7.80 0.66 2.91
C ALA A 415 7.42 2.11 2.59
N GLU A 416 6.28 2.57 3.08
CA GLU A 416 5.81 3.96 2.89
C GLU A 416 6.70 4.97 3.61
N GLY A 417 7.18 4.60 4.80
CA GLY A 417 8.11 5.42 5.57
C GLY A 417 9.45 5.58 4.87
N TRP A 418 9.97 4.52 4.25
CA TRP A 418 11.17 4.61 3.42
C TRP A 418 10.95 5.53 2.23
N ALA A 419 9.84 5.40 1.51
CA ALA A 419 9.57 6.21 0.34
C ALA A 419 9.43 7.71 0.69
N LEU A 420 8.80 8.06 1.82
CA LEU A 420 8.78 9.43 2.31
C LEU A 420 10.14 9.93 2.77
N TYR A 421 10.91 9.09 3.45
CA TYR A 421 12.29 9.37 3.81
C TYR A 421 13.13 9.62 2.56
N ALA A 422 12.92 8.87 1.49
CA ALA A 422 13.61 9.03 0.21
C ALA A 422 13.28 10.35 -0.47
N GLU A 423 12.01 10.79 -0.49
CA GLU A 423 11.62 12.13 -0.95
C GLU A 423 12.36 13.23 -0.18
N ARG A 424 12.36 13.12 1.15
CA ARG A 424 13.07 14.06 2.02
C ARG A 424 14.58 14.03 1.81
N LEU A 425 15.16 12.86 1.60
CA LEU A 425 16.59 12.71 1.29
C LEU A 425 16.95 13.43 0.00
N MET A 426 16.10 13.38 -1.03
CA MET A 426 16.32 14.13 -2.27
C MET A 426 16.31 15.65 -2.07
N ASP A 427 15.45 16.18 -1.18
CA ASP A 427 15.50 17.60 -0.77
C ASP A 427 16.80 17.91 0.02
N GLU A 428 17.18 17.08 0.99
CA GLU A 428 18.41 17.23 1.78
C GLU A 428 19.69 17.19 0.89
N LEU A 429 19.68 16.37 -0.17
CA LEU A 429 20.79 16.26 -1.12
C LEU A 429 20.81 17.36 -2.19
N GLY A 430 19.80 18.24 -2.24
CA GLY A 430 19.74 19.37 -3.16
C GLY A 430 19.21 19.04 -4.56
N TYR A 431 18.42 17.98 -4.72
CA TYR A 431 17.75 17.65 -5.98
C TYR A 431 16.42 18.39 -6.18
N LEU A 432 15.85 19.01 -5.14
CA LEU A 432 14.62 19.79 -5.17
C LEU A 432 14.92 21.28 -4.94
N THR A 433 15.77 21.86 -5.80
CA THR A 433 16.19 23.28 -5.69
C THR A 433 15.30 24.26 -6.46
N ASP A 434 14.53 23.76 -7.42
CA ASP A 434 13.51 24.54 -8.12
C ASP A 434 12.31 24.79 -7.19
N ALA A 435 11.85 26.04 -7.10
CA ALA A 435 10.80 26.41 -6.15
C ALA A 435 9.44 25.74 -6.45
N GLU A 436 9.12 25.51 -7.75
CA GLU A 436 7.90 24.81 -8.15
C GLU A 436 7.94 23.34 -7.69
N GLU A 437 9.03 22.64 -8.02
CA GLU A 437 9.25 21.23 -7.63
C GLU A 437 9.29 21.06 -6.11
N ARG A 438 9.96 21.98 -5.39
CA ARG A 438 10.04 21.93 -3.94
C ARG A 438 8.69 22.22 -3.27
N LEU A 439 7.89 23.14 -3.82
CA LEU A 439 6.54 23.39 -3.31
C LEU A 439 5.64 22.15 -3.52
N GLY A 440 5.75 21.45 -4.66
CA GLY A 440 5.05 20.19 -4.91
C GLY A 440 5.46 19.07 -3.93
N TYR A 441 6.77 18.93 -3.66
CA TYR A 441 7.27 18.03 -2.63
C TYR A 441 6.66 18.35 -1.25
N LEU A 442 6.65 19.62 -0.85
CA LEU A 442 6.11 20.04 0.44
C LEU A 442 4.60 19.79 0.54
N ASP A 443 3.83 19.98 -0.54
CA ASP A 443 2.39 19.63 -0.59
C ASP A 443 2.18 18.11 -0.46
N ALA A 444 3.00 17.31 -1.13
CA ALA A 444 2.97 15.86 -0.94
C ALA A 444 3.26 15.45 0.51
N GLN A 445 4.24 16.07 1.16
CA GLN A 445 4.55 15.85 2.58
C GLN A 445 3.42 16.34 3.50
N MET A 446 2.81 17.48 3.20
CA MET A 446 1.67 18.05 3.93
C MET A 446 0.47 17.11 3.89
N MET A 447 0.12 16.58 2.72
CA MET A 447 -0.95 15.58 2.59
C MET A 447 -0.74 14.40 3.55
N ARG A 448 0.51 13.91 3.71
CA ARG A 448 0.83 12.80 4.62
C ARG A 448 0.75 13.21 6.10
N ALA A 449 1.04 14.46 6.44
CA ALA A 449 0.81 14.98 7.80
C ALA A 449 -0.68 15.13 8.11
N VAL A 450 -1.46 15.65 7.17
CA VAL A 450 -2.93 15.74 7.24
C VAL A 450 -3.55 14.36 7.51
N ARG A 451 -3.06 13.31 6.82
CA ARG A 451 -3.52 11.92 7.04
C ARG A 451 -3.39 11.49 8.51
N VAL A 452 -2.29 11.81 9.18
CA VAL A 452 -2.09 11.47 10.60
C VAL A 452 -3.15 12.16 11.48
N ILE A 453 -3.39 13.44 11.22
CA ILE A 453 -4.35 14.23 12.00
C ILE A 453 -5.78 13.69 11.82
N ILE A 454 -6.22 13.55 10.57
CA ILE A 454 -7.62 13.24 10.30
C ILE A 454 -7.95 11.76 10.56
N ASP A 455 -7.04 10.83 10.28
CA ASP A 455 -7.29 9.40 10.48
C ASP A 455 -7.41 9.08 11.98
N ILE A 456 -6.43 9.52 12.79
CA ILE A 456 -6.49 9.36 14.25
C ILE A 456 -7.66 10.20 14.83
N GLY A 457 -7.71 11.47 14.45
CA GLY A 457 -8.71 12.40 14.98
C GLY A 457 -10.13 11.92 14.78
N MET A 458 -10.49 11.57 13.55
CA MET A 458 -11.82 11.13 13.16
C MET A 458 -12.20 9.81 13.83
N HIS A 459 -11.34 8.80 13.78
CA HIS A 459 -11.66 7.49 14.32
C HIS A 459 -11.75 7.46 15.84
N LEU A 460 -11.02 8.34 16.54
CA LEU A 460 -11.03 8.47 17.99
C LEU A 460 -11.96 9.61 18.48
N GLU A 461 -12.58 10.35 17.56
CA GLU A 461 -13.44 11.51 17.86
C GLU A 461 -12.73 12.52 18.78
N LEU A 462 -11.44 12.79 18.48
CA LEU A 462 -10.62 13.71 19.26
C LEU A 462 -11.09 15.17 19.07
N GLU A 463 -10.78 16.03 20.03
CA GLU A 463 -10.99 17.47 19.89
C GLU A 463 -9.93 18.08 18.98
N ILE A 464 -10.38 18.98 18.09
CA ILE A 464 -9.49 19.84 17.30
C ILE A 464 -8.83 20.82 18.26
N PRO A 465 -7.49 21.04 18.18
CA PRO A 465 -6.80 21.95 19.10
C PRO A 465 -7.46 23.32 19.20
N ALA A 466 -7.55 23.85 20.41
CA ALA A 466 -8.23 25.12 20.68
C ALA A 466 -7.54 26.35 20.03
N ASP A 467 -6.28 26.23 19.67
CA ASP A 467 -5.47 27.24 18.96
C ASP A 467 -5.46 27.03 17.44
N SER A 468 -6.11 25.98 16.93
CA SER A 468 -6.29 25.79 15.50
C SER A 468 -7.23 26.84 14.91
N PRO A 469 -6.92 27.41 13.72
CA PRO A 469 -7.87 28.28 13.01
C PRO A 469 -9.05 27.50 12.41
N PHE A 470 -8.95 26.17 12.33
CA PHE A 470 -9.96 25.29 11.78
C PHE A 470 -10.79 24.69 12.92
N HIS A 471 -12.06 25.01 13.03
CA HIS A 471 -13.04 24.47 13.97
C HIS A 471 -12.51 24.22 15.41
N PRO A 472 -11.92 25.22 16.12
CA PRO A 472 -11.28 25.01 17.40
C PRO A 472 -12.22 24.45 18.48
N GLY A 473 -11.80 23.35 19.10
CA GLY A 473 -12.56 22.69 20.18
C GLY A 473 -13.72 21.80 19.71
N GLU A 474 -14.00 21.75 18.41
CA GLU A 474 -14.97 20.77 17.89
C GLU A 474 -14.36 19.36 17.86
N ARG A 475 -15.21 18.33 17.84
CA ARG A 475 -14.76 16.95 17.68
C ARG A 475 -14.70 16.59 16.21
N TRP A 476 -13.67 15.87 15.84
CA TRP A 476 -13.52 15.35 14.49
C TRP A 476 -14.71 14.47 14.09
N THR A 477 -15.20 14.71 12.89
CA THR A 477 -16.14 13.85 12.15
C THR A 477 -15.57 13.56 10.77
N PRO A 478 -16.10 12.57 10.03
CA PRO A 478 -15.71 12.36 8.64
C PRO A 478 -15.87 13.59 7.75
N GLU A 479 -16.90 14.40 7.98
CA GLU A 479 -17.18 15.64 7.23
C GLU A 479 -16.12 16.71 7.52
N LEU A 480 -15.77 16.93 8.79
CA LEU A 480 -14.69 17.86 9.16
C LEU A 480 -13.32 17.37 8.66
N ALA A 481 -13.09 16.06 8.66
CA ALA A 481 -11.89 15.47 8.09
C ALA A 481 -11.79 15.72 6.58
N GLU A 482 -12.90 15.60 5.85
CA GLU A 482 -12.96 15.91 4.42
C GLU A 482 -12.73 17.40 4.15
N GLU A 483 -13.36 18.28 4.92
CA GLU A 483 -13.20 19.74 4.82
C GLU A 483 -11.74 20.14 5.08
N PHE A 484 -11.13 19.61 6.15
CA PHE A 484 -9.73 19.87 6.49
C PHE A 484 -8.78 19.39 5.39
N PHE A 485 -9.01 18.20 4.84
CA PHE A 485 -8.19 17.64 3.78
C PHE A 485 -8.29 18.50 2.50
N ARG A 486 -9.51 18.91 2.11
CA ARG A 486 -9.72 19.81 0.96
C ARG A 486 -9.03 21.17 1.13
N ALA A 487 -9.05 21.71 2.35
CA ALA A 487 -8.45 23.00 2.65
C ALA A 487 -6.90 22.97 2.66
N HIS A 488 -6.30 21.78 2.84
CA HIS A 488 -4.86 21.64 3.09
C HIS A 488 -4.17 20.64 2.14
N SER A 489 -4.67 20.50 0.91
CA SER A 489 -4.01 19.77 -0.17
C SER A 489 -4.38 20.35 -1.53
N SER A 490 -3.51 20.19 -2.53
CA SER A 490 -3.79 20.55 -3.94
C SER A 490 -4.63 19.50 -4.68
N ARG A 491 -5.02 18.41 -4.01
CA ARG A 491 -5.63 17.25 -4.67
C ARG A 491 -7.06 17.51 -5.14
N PRO A 492 -7.46 16.94 -6.30
CA PRO A 492 -8.83 17.04 -6.80
C PRO A 492 -9.87 16.51 -5.79
N ALA A 493 -11.08 17.04 -5.88
CA ALA A 493 -12.17 16.70 -4.96
C ALA A 493 -12.45 15.19 -4.89
N ASP A 494 -12.45 14.51 -6.04
CA ASP A 494 -12.72 13.07 -6.13
C ASP A 494 -11.61 12.24 -5.48
N PHE A 495 -10.36 12.69 -5.58
CA PHE A 495 -9.23 12.08 -4.87
C PHE A 495 -9.44 12.16 -3.36
N VAL A 496 -9.81 13.32 -2.81
CA VAL A 496 -10.06 13.51 -1.37
C VAL A 496 -11.19 12.60 -0.88
N VAL A 497 -12.28 12.49 -1.65
CA VAL A 497 -13.41 11.59 -1.35
C VAL A 497 -12.96 10.12 -1.32
N SER A 498 -12.19 9.70 -2.32
CA SER A 498 -11.64 8.34 -2.41
C SER A 498 -10.70 8.02 -1.25
N GLU A 499 -9.80 8.95 -0.90
CA GLU A 499 -8.86 8.79 0.21
C GLU A 499 -9.58 8.68 1.56
N LEU A 500 -10.55 9.55 1.82
CA LEU A 500 -11.31 9.47 3.07
C LEU A 500 -12.11 8.16 3.17
N THR A 501 -12.66 7.67 2.06
CA THR A 501 -13.30 6.36 2.01
C THR A 501 -12.31 5.24 2.32
N ARG A 502 -11.07 5.34 1.83
CA ARG A 502 -9.98 4.43 2.17
C ARG A 502 -9.65 4.45 3.66
N TYR A 503 -9.58 5.62 4.29
CA TYR A 503 -9.29 5.73 5.74
C TYR A 503 -10.40 5.10 6.58
N LEU A 504 -11.65 5.26 6.18
CA LEU A 504 -12.79 4.58 6.83
C LEU A 504 -12.76 3.05 6.63
N THR A 505 -12.14 2.57 5.55
CA THR A 505 -11.98 1.13 5.26
C THR A 505 -10.79 0.52 6.00
N MET A 506 -9.67 1.25 6.07
CA MET A 506 -8.37 0.78 6.54
C MET A 506 -7.82 1.70 7.66
N PRO A 507 -8.49 1.76 8.83
CA PRO A 507 -8.08 2.63 9.93
C PRO A 507 -6.63 2.39 10.32
N GLY A 508 -5.84 3.44 10.48
CA GLY A 508 -4.43 3.35 10.89
C GLY A 508 -3.44 2.97 9.79
N GLN A 509 -3.88 2.75 8.53
CA GLN A 509 -2.96 2.54 7.41
C GLN A 509 -2.32 3.87 6.95
N ALA A 510 -3.14 4.90 6.80
CA ALA A 510 -2.72 6.18 6.23
C ALA A 510 -1.68 6.93 7.08
N ILE A 511 -1.63 6.67 8.39
CA ILE A 511 -0.64 7.27 9.30
C ILE A 511 0.77 6.69 9.13
N GLY A 512 0.87 5.48 8.56
CA GLY A 512 2.14 4.74 8.40
C GLY A 512 3.18 5.49 7.57
N TYR A 513 2.78 6.33 6.65
CA TYR A 513 3.67 7.17 5.84
C TYR A 513 4.55 8.07 6.72
N LYS A 514 3.95 8.96 7.48
CA LYS A 514 4.67 9.92 8.32
C LYS A 514 5.31 9.28 9.56
N LEU A 515 4.67 8.32 10.18
CA LEU A 515 5.24 7.62 11.33
C LEU A 515 6.40 6.71 10.90
N GLY A 516 6.30 6.12 9.72
CA GLY A 516 7.40 5.36 9.11
C GLY A 516 8.60 6.24 8.77
N GLU A 517 8.40 7.40 8.11
CA GLU A 517 9.47 8.40 7.89
C GLU A 517 10.15 8.78 9.19
N ARG A 518 9.35 9.07 10.24
CA ARG A 518 9.87 9.38 11.58
C ARG A 518 10.75 8.26 12.14
N ALA A 519 10.36 7.01 11.94
CA ALA A 519 11.13 5.85 12.38
C ALA A 519 12.47 5.74 11.64
N TRP A 520 12.48 5.93 10.32
CA TRP A 520 13.69 5.97 9.51
C TRP A 520 14.64 7.10 9.91
N LEU A 521 14.11 8.31 10.13
CA LEU A 521 14.89 9.46 10.62
C LEU A 521 15.48 9.21 12.00
N LEU A 522 14.70 8.66 12.93
CA LEU A 522 15.15 8.35 14.28
C LEU A 522 16.24 7.28 14.28
N GLY A 523 16.08 6.24 13.46
CA GLY A 523 17.09 5.19 13.28
C GLY A 523 18.40 5.76 12.76
N ARG A 524 18.35 6.62 11.72
CA ARG A 524 19.52 7.32 11.16
C ARG A 524 20.23 8.19 12.20
N GLU A 525 19.47 8.98 12.95
CA GLU A 525 20.06 9.88 13.94
C GLU A 525 20.75 9.09 15.06
N ARG A 526 20.12 8.04 15.60
CA ARG A 526 20.73 7.20 16.63
C ARG A 526 21.99 6.48 16.14
N ALA A 527 21.99 6.01 14.88
CA ALA A 527 23.18 5.42 14.27
C ALA A 527 24.30 6.47 14.15
N ARG A 528 23.96 7.70 13.70
CA ARG A 528 24.90 8.81 13.61
C ARG A 528 25.50 9.20 14.98
N GLU A 529 24.66 9.29 16.01
CA GLU A 529 25.13 9.55 17.39
C GLU A 529 26.09 8.45 17.87
N ARG A 530 25.76 7.19 17.56
CA ARG A 530 26.58 6.03 17.98
C ARG A 530 27.94 5.98 17.29
N HIS A 531 27.99 6.27 15.99
CA HIS A 531 29.22 6.17 15.20
C HIS A 531 30.03 7.49 15.15
N GLY A 532 29.40 8.62 15.50
CA GLY A 532 30.06 9.95 15.49
C GLY A 532 30.69 10.24 14.11
N ASP A 533 31.94 10.66 14.10
CA ASP A 533 32.68 11.01 12.88
C ASP A 533 32.93 9.84 11.91
N SER A 534 32.68 8.59 12.35
CA SER A 534 32.81 7.40 11.50
C SER A 534 31.52 7.00 10.81
N PHE A 535 30.43 7.75 11.00
CA PHE A 535 29.16 7.47 10.33
C PHE A 535 29.26 7.68 8.81
N ASP A 536 29.06 6.61 8.06
CA ASP A 536 28.99 6.64 6.59
C ASP A 536 27.53 6.49 6.12
N PRO A 537 26.87 7.56 5.66
CA PRO A 537 25.48 7.49 5.21
C PRO A 537 25.23 6.48 4.09
N LYS A 538 26.14 6.33 3.13
CA LYS A 538 26.02 5.37 2.02
C LYS A 538 26.05 3.94 2.55
N ALA A 539 27.03 3.60 3.36
CA ALA A 539 27.16 2.27 3.96
C ALA A 539 25.92 1.97 4.83
N TRP A 540 25.47 2.95 5.62
CA TRP A 540 24.30 2.82 6.46
C TRP A 540 23.03 2.56 5.64
N HIS A 541 22.76 3.34 4.57
CA HIS A 541 21.60 3.14 3.70
C HIS A 541 21.59 1.75 3.08
N MET A 542 22.72 1.30 2.53
CA MET A 542 22.79 -0.01 1.89
C MET A 542 22.61 -1.16 2.89
N ALA A 543 23.15 -1.04 4.10
CA ALA A 543 22.94 -2.01 5.17
C ALA A 543 21.47 -2.02 5.61
N ALA A 544 20.86 -0.85 5.79
CA ALA A 544 19.45 -0.70 6.17
C ALA A 544 18.50 -1.33 5.16
N LEU A 545 18.70 -1.04 3.86
CA LEU A 545 17.91 -1.60 2.76
C LEU A 545 18.09 -3.11 2.58
N SER A 546 19.20 -3.68 3.08
CA SER A 546 19.50 -5.11 2.95
C SER A 546 18.94 -5.96 4.09
N GLN A 547 18.21 -5.37 5.05
CA GLN A 547 17.65 -6.11 6.20
C GLN A 547 16.28 -6.75 5.94
N GLY A 548 15.62 -6.42 4.83
CA GLY A 548 14.23 -6.74 4.60
C GLY A 548 13.29 -5.80 5.37
N SER A 549 11.98 -6.09 5.36
CA SER A 549 10.99 -5.32 6.10
C SER A 549 11.02 -5.64 7.61
N LEU A 550 10.63 -4.67 8.43
CA LEU A 550 10.47 -4.80 9.88
C LEU A 550 9.30 -3.94 10.37
N GLY A 551 8.66 -4.31 11.47
CA GLY A 551 7.76 -3.42 12.20
C GLY A 551 8.51 -2.20 12.74
N LEU A 552 7.83 -1.06 12.94
CA LEU A 552 8.51 0.22 13.23
C LEU A 552 9.38 0.19 14.50
N ASP A 553 8.97 -0.53 15.56
CA ASP A 553 9.80 -0.67 16.77
C ASP A 553 11.11 -1.40 16.47
N ASP A 554 11.01 -2.54 15.80
CA ASP A 554 12.15 -3.36 15.41
C ASP A 554 13.03 -2.64 14.39
N LEU A 555 12.42 -1.85 13.49
CA LEU A 555 13.12 -1.05 12.49
C LEU A 555 14.05 -0.03 13.15
N VAL A 556 13.53 0.78 14.10
CA VAL A 556 14.34 1.79 14.80
C VAL A 556 15.51 1.12 15.54
N ASP A 557 15.25 0.00 16.19
CA ASP A 557 16.26 -0.79 16.91
C ASP A 557 17.38 -1.29 15.99
N GLU A 558 17.04 -1.91 14.87
CA GLU A 558 18.03 -2.44 13.92
C GLU A 558 18.79 -1.31 13.22
N LEU A 559 18.11 -0.27 12.74
CA LEU A 559 18.73 0.89 12.09
C LEU A 559 19.74 1.61 13.02
N SER A 560 19.42 1.70 14.31
CA SER A 560 20.30 2.36 15.29
C SER A 560 21.61 1.58 15.59
N ARG A 561 21.67 0.31 15.19
CA ARG A 561 22.85 -0.56 15.38
C ARG A 561 23.80 -0.57 14.20
N LEU A 562 23.28 -0.21 13.02
CA LEU A 562 24.06 -0.09 11.79
C LEU A 562 24.96 1.15 11.86
#